data_0fc011e272925f5b2d51acae397db54e
#
_entry.id   0fc011e272925f5b2d51acae397db54e
#
_cell.length_a   1.000
_cell.length_b   1.000
_cell.length_c   1.000
_cell.angle_alpha   90.00
_cell.angle_beta   90.00
_cell.angle_gamma   90.00
#
_symmetry.space_group_name_H-M   'P 1'
#
loop_
_entity.id
_entity.type
_entity.pdbx_description
1 polymer ?
#
loop_
_entity_poly.entity_id
_entity_poly.type
_entity_poly.pdbx_seq_one_letter_code
_entity_poly.pdbx_strand_id
1 'polypeptide(L)'
;MIASGTEIVHSLGNAKDLVGISHECDYPISIKSLPICSEPRFNVDGKSVEVDTQIKSLLQSALSVYRVREDVISKLSPDIIITQSQCDVCAVNIKDVRSALDSILGIQPEIISLEPTNLNDVWCDIKDVANILNKDNEAMTMLNGFNEDIRIIKEKNRQHKPISIGCIEWIEPLMFAGNWVPEIVNIAGGIDLFGKAGHHSEWSEYEELYSKNPDKIIFMPCGFTIERTESELKELIQHNK
;
A
#
# COMPACT_ATOMS: atom_id res chain seq x y z
N MET A 1 -11.13 3.03 2.56
CA MET A 1 -10.58 4.12 1.71
C MET A 1 -9.09 3.87 1.41
N ILE A 2 -8.71 2.61 1.41
CA ILE A 2 -7.38 2.08 1.05
C ILE A 2 -7.57 0.74 0.35
N ALA A 3 -6.73 0.41 -0.64
CA ALA A 3 -6.86 -0.81 -1.45
C ALA A 3 -6.76 -2.08 -0.60
N SER A 4 -5.78 -2.17 0.31
CA SER A 4 -5.62 -3.31 1.22
C SER A 4 -6.87 -3.58 2.07
N GLY A 5 -7.54 -2.54 2.57
CA GLY A 5 -8.80 -2.70 3.31
C GLY A 5 -9.91 -3.35 2.47
N THR A 6 -10.02 -2.95 1.20
CA THR A 6 -10.97 -3.55 0.25
C THR A 6 -10.65 -5.03 0.01
N GLU A 7 -9.37 -5.37 -0.19
CA GLU A 7 -8.91 -6.74 -0.41
C GLU A 7 -9.13 -7.63 0.82
N ILE A 8 -8.88 -7.10 2.03
CA ILE A 8 -9.15 -7.81 3.29
C ILE A 8 -10.64 -8.14 3.40
N VAL A 9 -11.53 -7.14 3.23
CA VAL A 9 -13.00 -7.35 3.30
C VAL A 9 -13.45 -8.38 2.27
N HIS A 10 -12.95 -8.28 1.03
CA HIS A 10 -13.26 -9.25 -0.02
C HIS A 10 -12.80 -10.67 0.36
N SER A 11 -11.56 -10.83 0.84
CA SER A 11 -10.94 -12.12 1.18
C SER A 11 -11.61 -12.78 2.39
N LEU A 12 -12.19 -11.98 3.28
CA LEU A 12 -13.03 -12.45 4.38
C LEU A 12 -14.45 -12.87 3.95
N GLY A 13 -14.76 -12.81 2.63
CA GLY A 13 -16.05 -13.21 2.08
C GLY A 13 -17.15 -12.15 2.22
N ASN A 14 -16.81 -10.90 2.55
CA ASN A 14 -17.75 -9.80 2.75
C ASN A 14 -17.83 -8.82 1.55
N ALA A 15 -17.43 -9.25 0.36
CA ALA A 15 -17.44 -8.41 -0.84
C ALA A 15 -18.80 -7.73 -1.12
N LYS A 16 -19.92 -8.41 -0.79
CA LYS A 16 -21.29 -7.89 -0.96
C LYS A 16 -21.62 -6.69 -0.06
N ASP A 17 -20.87 -6.53 1.04
CA ASP A 17 -21.08 -5.47 2.02
C ASP A 17 -20.20 -4.24 1.73
N LEU A 18 -19.33 -4.33 0.72
CA LEU A 18 -18.60 -3.17 0.18
C LEU A 18 -19.57 -2.25 -0.56
N VAL A 19 -19.76 -1.03 -0.05
CA VAL A 19 -20.65 -0.02 -0.66
C VAL A 19 -19.88 1.05 -1.44
N GLY A 20 -18.56 1.17 -1.19
CA GLY A 20 -17.69 2.13 -1.88
C GLY A 20 -16.22 1.76 -1.72
N ILE A 21 -15.38 2.26 -2.61
CA ILE A 21 -13.95 1.94 -2.71
C ILE A 21 -13.10 3.21 -2.81
N SER A 22 -11.78 3.08 -2.63
CA SER A 22 -10.79 4.09 -2.98
C SER A 22 -10.54 4.12 -4.49
N HIS A 23 -10.04 5.24 -5.00
CA HIS A 23 -9.57 5.35 -6.38
C HIS A 23 -8.40 4.40 -6.71
N GLU A 24 -7.66 3.94 -5.70
CA GLU A 24 -6.57 2.99 -5.82
C GLU A 24 -7.03 1.52 -5.83
N CYS A 25 -8.30 1.24 -5.62
CA CYS A 25 -8.81 -0.13 -5.57
C CYS A 25 -8.96 -0.70 -6.99
N ASP A 26 -8.09 -1.62 -7.36
CA ASP A 26 -8.08 -2.26 -8.68
C ASP A 26 -8.36 -3.77 -8.64
N TYR A 27 -8.30 -4.38 -7.46
CA TYR A 27 -8.54 -5.81 -7.23
C TYR A 27 -9.55 -6.06 -6.09
N PRO A 28 -10.38 -7.12 -6.22
CA PRO A 28 -10.66 -7.88 -7.44
C PRO A 28 -11.48 -7.07 -8.47
N ILE A 29 -11.46 -7.49 -9.74
CA ILE A 29 -12.14 -6.76 -10.82
C ILE A 29 -13.64 -6.51 -10.54
N SER A 30 -14.29 -7.41 -9.81
CA SER A 30 -15.72 -7.32 -9.47
C SER A 30 -16.10 -6.06 -8.67
N ILE A 31 -15.16 -5.46 -7.93
CA ILE A 31 -15.44 -4.26 -7.10
C ILE A 31 -15.39 -2.96 -7.90
N LYS A 32 -14.82 -2.96 -9.12
CA LYS A 32 -14.61 -1.73 -9.93
C LYS A 32 -15.90 -1.01 -10.32
N SER A 33 -17.06 -1.65 -10.18
CA SER A 33 -18.36 -1.03 -10.40
C SER A 33 -18.87 -0.24 -9.19
N LEU A 34 -18.23 -0.34 -8.04
CA LEU A 34 -18.61 0.36 -6.83
C LEU A 34 -18.26 1.86 -6.90
N PRO A 35 -19.02 2.72 -6.21
CA PRO A 35 -18.72 4.15 -6.13
C PRO A 35 -17.32 4.42 -5.57
N ILE A 36 -16.59 5.33 -6.22
CA ILE A 36 -15.25 5.76 -5.79
C ILE A 36 -15.42 6.91 -4.78
N CYS A 37 -14.89 6.71 -3.58
CA CYS A 37 -15.04 7.59 -2.42
C CYS A 37 -13.87 8.55 -2.19
N SER A 38 -12.81 8.45 -2.97
CA SER A 38 -11.62 9.31 -2.86
C SER A 38 -11.07 9.67 -4.24
N GLU A 39 -10.30 10.74 -4.31
CA GLU A 39 -9.63 11.17 -5.53
C GLU A 39 -8.26 11.81 -5.21
N PRO A 40 -7.25 11.67 -6.08
CA PRO A 40 -5.98 12.37 -5.93
C PRO A 40 -6.15 13.87 -6.24
N ARG A 41 -5.35 14.72 -5.59
CA ARG A 41 -5.26 16.16 -5.88
C ARG A 41 -4.11 16.51 -6.83
N PHE A 42 -3.44 15.50 -7.39
CA PHE A 42 -2.32 15.63 -8.30
C PHE A 42 -2.54 14.77 -9.55
N ASN A 43 -1.73 15.00 -10.57
CA ASN A 43 -1.75 14.17 -11.77
C ASN A 43 -1.01 12.85 -11.50
N VAL A 44 -1.71 11.74 -11.47
CA VAL A 44 -1.16 10.41 -11.21
C VAL A 44 -0.37 9.84 -12.40
N ASP A 45 -0.58 10.35 -13.63
CA ASP A 45 0.01 9.80 -14.85
C ASP A 45 1.40 10.40 -15.19
N GLY A 46 1.92 11.31 -14.35
CA GLY A 46 3.24 11.92 -14.50
C GLY A 46 4.39 10.94 -14.23
N LYS A 47 5.63 11.33 -14.55
CA LYS A 47 6.84 10.60 -14.11
C LYS A 47 6.97 10.64 -12.59
N SER A 48 7.75 9.70 -12.01
CA SER A 48 7.94 9.64 -10.54
C SER A 48 8.40 10.97 -9.97
N VAL A 49 9.34 11.66 -10.63
CA VAL A 49 9.84 12.99 -10.23
C VAL A 49 8.77 14.08 -10.29
N GLU A 50 7.88 14.01 -11.28
CA GLU A 50 6.78 14.98 -11.44
C GLU A 50 5.72 14.78 -10.36
N VAL A 51 5.37 13.51 -10.10
CA VAL A 51 4.43 13.12 -9.03
C VAL A 51 4.98 13.55 -7.68
N ASP A 52 6.24 13.22 -7.37
CA ASP A 52 6.92 13.63 -6.13
C ASP A 52 6.91 15.16 -5.93
N THR A 53 7.21 15.89 -7.00
CA THR A 53 7.20 17.37 -6.97
C THR A 53 5.81 17.93 -6.64
N GLN A 54 4.76 17.39 -7.25
CA GLN A 54 3.38 17.80 -6.98
C GLN A 54 2.96 17.48 -5.54
N ILE A 55 3.29 16.27 -5.05
CA ILE A 55 3.01 15.85 -3.67
C ILE A 55 3.70 16.78 -2.68
N LYS A 56 4.99 17.06 -2.86
CA LYS A 56 5.75 18.01 -2.02
C LYS A 56 5.13 19.40 -2.00
N SER A 57 4.66 19.89 -3.14
CA SER A 57 3.99 21.19 -3.24
C SER A 57 2.67 21.22 -2.47
N LEU A 58 1.86 20.15 -2.53
CA LEU A 58 0.62 20.02 -1.76
C LEU A 58 0.92 20.03 -0.26
N LEU A 59 1.88 19.24 0.20
CA LEU A 59 2.28 19.16 1.61
C LEU A 59 2.81 20.50 2.14
N GLN A 60 3.63 21.21 1.36
CA GLN A 60 4.13 22.55 1.73
C GLN A 60 2.99 23.57 1.88
N SER A 61 1.90 23.38 1.16
CA SER A 61 0.69 24.21 1.25
C SER A 61 -0.27 23.76 2.36
N ALA A 62 0.13 22.80 3.20
CA ALA A 62 -0.70 22.15 4.23
C ALA A 62 -2.00 21.56 3.66
N LEU A 63 -1.97 21.11 2.40
CA LEU A 63 -3.07 20.43 1.76
C LEU A 63 -2.86 18.93 1.80
N SER A 64 -3.96 18.20 2.01
CA SER A 64 -3.97 16.76 1.87
C SER A 64 -3.72 16.35 0.42
N VAL A 65 -2.97 15.27 0.22
CA VAL A 65 -2.64 14.71 -1.10
C VAL A 65 -3.88 14.15 -1.78
N TYR A 66 -4.83 13.66 -0.99
CA TYR A 66 -6.08 13.08 -1.47
C TYR A 66 -7.29 13.88 -0.97
N ARG A 67 -8.40 13.72 -1.66
CA ARG A 67 -9.69 14.27 -1.28
C ARG A 67 -10.70 13.16 -1.04
N VAL A 68 -11.43 13.27 0.06
CA VAL A 68 -12.62 12.45 0.33
C VAL A 68 -13.80 13.02 -0.43
N ARG A 69 -14.56 12.17 -1.10
CA ARG A 69 -15.76 12.57 -1.82
C ARG A 69 -16.97 12.52 -0.88
N GLU A 70 -17.19 13.63 -0.17
CA GLU A 70 -18.22 13.79 0.85
C GLU A 70 -19.62 13.53 0.29
N ASP A 71 -19.88 13.96 -0.95
CA ASP A 71 -21.14 13.74 -1.67
C ASP A 71 -21.44 12.26 -1.90
N VAL A 72 -20.41 11.45 -2.12
CA VAL A 72 -20.52 9.99 -2.28
C VAL A 72 -20.72 9.33 -0.92
N ILE A 73 -19.88 9.65 0.06
CA ILE A 73 -19.98 9.09 1.42
C ILE A 73 -21.36 9.37 2.02
N SER A 74 -21.86 10.60 1.88
CA SER A 74 -23.20 10.99 2.38
C SER A 74 -24.33 10.15 1.78
N LYS A 75 -24.24 9.83 0.47
CA LYS A 75 -25.24 8.98 -0.21
C LYS A 75 -25.16 7.53 0.18
N LEU A 76 -23.93 7.02 0.37
CA LEU A 76 -23.69 5.62 0.73
C LEU A 76 -24.02 5.34 2.19
N SER A 77 -23.87 6.33 3.06
CA SER A 77 -24.13 6.21 4.51
C SER A 77 -23.50 4.93 5.10
N PRO A 78 -22.16 4.73 4.97
CA PRO A 78 -21.53 3.49 5.41
C PRO A 78 -21.57 3.37 6.93
N ASP A 79 -21.68 2.15 7.45
CA ASP A 79 -21.54 1.84 8.88
C ASP A 79 -20.06 1.82 9.31
N ILE A 80 -19.15 1.44 8.39
CA ILE A 80 -17.73 1.29 8.66
C ILE A 80 -16.92 1.94 7.54
N ILE A 81 -15.85 2.65 7.90
CA ILE A 81 -14.85 3.19 6.98
C ILE A 81 -13.48 2.63 7.35
N ILE A 82 -12.85 1.92 6.42
CA ILE A 82 -11.47 1.44 6.57
C ILE A 82 -10.54 2.41 5.84
N THR A 83 -9.55 2.94 6.54
CA THR A 83 -8.55 3.87 6.05
C THR A 83 -7.17 3.53 6.64
N GLN A 84 -6.24 4.48 6.64
CA GLN A 84 -4.91 4.30 7.22
C GLN A 84 -4.40 5.60 7.87
N SER A 85 -3.40 5.49 8.75
CA SER A 85 -2.66 6.63 9.29
C SER A 85 -1.14 6.44 9.22
N GLN A 86 -0.69 5.36 8.59
CA GLN A 86 0.73 5.02 8.45
C GLN A 86 1.51 6.04 7.60
N CYS A 87 0.90 6.56 6.55
CA CYS A 87 1.54 7.41 5.55
C CYS A 87 0.59 8.53 5.11
N ASP A 88 1.08 9.77 5.13
CA ASP A 88 0.27 10.93 4.71
C ASP A 88 0.15 11.06 3.18
N VAL A 89 0.92 10.27 2.41
CA VAL A 89 1.01 10.39 0.94
C VAL A 89 0.60 9.13 0.17
N CYS A 90 0.33 8.02 0.86
CA CYS A 90 0.09 6.73 0.19
C CYS A 90 -1.40 6.46 -0.07
N ALA A 91 -2.28 6.96 0.78
CA ALA A 91 -3.73 6.85 0.67
C ALA A 91 -4.41 7.92 1.53
N VAL A 92 -5.73 7.98 1.48
CA VAL A 92 -6.51 8.87 2.37
C VAL A 92 -6.24 8.50 3.82
N ASN A 93 -5.79 9.46 4.62
CA ASN A 93 -5.51 9.21 6.03
C ASN A 93 -6.75 9.46 6.92
N ILE A 94 -6.68 9.00 8.16
CA ILE A 94 -7.79 9.09 9.12
C ILE A 94 -8.22 10.55 9.42
N LYS A 95 -7.28 11.50 9.36
CA LYS A 95 -7.58 12.93 9.61
C LYS A 95 -8.48 13.50 8.51
N ASP A 96 -8.21 13.13 7.25
CA ASP A 96 -9.00 13.55 6.10
C ASP A 96 -10.41 12.96 6.16
N VAL A 97 -10.51 11.68 6.55
CA VAL A 97 -11.81 11.02 6.73
C VAL A 97 -12.62 11.72 7.83
N ARG A 98 -12.03 11.97 8.99
CA ARG A 98 -12.72 12.65 10.11
C ARG A 98 -13.17 14.05 9.71
N SER A 99 -12.29 14.83 9.07
CA SER A 99 -12.62 16.18 8.60
C SER A 99 -13.78 16.17 7.59
N ALA A 100 -13.81 15.20 6.68
CA ALA A 100 -14.92 15.04 5.74
C ALA A 100 -16.24 14.67 6.46
N LEU A 101 -16.18 13.75 7.44
CA LEU A 101 -17.36 13.35 8.21
C LEU A 101 -17.94 14.48 9.07
N ASP A 102 -17.09 15.36 9.59
CA ASP A 102 -17.54 16.55 10.35
C ASP A 102 -18.44 17.48 9.50
N SER A 103 -18.26 17.46 8.18
CA SER A 103 -19.07 18.24 7.22
C SER A 103 -20.37 17.52 6.84
N ILE A 104 -20.53 16.23 7.12
CA ILE A 104 -21.68 15.41 6.73
C ILE A 104 -22.60 15.21 7.94
N LEU A 105 -23.80 15.83 7.89
CA LEU A 105 -24.77 15.68 8.96
C LEU A 105 -25.39 14.27 9.00
N GLY A 106 -25.43 13.69 10.21
CA GLY A 106 -26.20 12.48 10.50
C GLY A 106 -25.51 11.14 10.20
N ILE A 107 -24.22 11.15 9.83
CA ILE A 107 -23.44 9.93 9.60
C ILE A 107 -22.32 9.86 10.64
N GLN A 108 -22.23 8.72 11.35
CA GLN A 108 -21.17 8.45 12.33
C GLN A 108 -20.68 7.00 12.15
N PRO A 109 -19.94 6.71 11.05
CA PRO A 109 -19.41 5.38 10.83
C PRO A 109 -18.29 5.06 11.84
N GLU A 110 -18.14 3.79 12.14
CA GLU A 110 -16.93 3.30 12.82
C GLU A 110 -15.74 3.44 11.87
N ILE A 111 -14.59 3.95 12.35
CA ILE A 111 -13.40 4.16 11.54
C ILE A 111 -12.33 3.18 12.00
N ILE A 112 -11.86 2.34 11.08
CA ILE A 112 -10.71 1.46 11.26
C ILE A 112 -9.51 2.09 10.55
N SER A 113 -8.41 2.30 11.28
CA SER A 113 -7.14 2.76 10.70
C SER A 113 -6.15 1.61 10.67
N LEU A 114 -5.70 1.25 9.46
CA LEU A 114 -4.65 0.25 9.28
C LEU A 114 -3.30 0.95 9.41
N GLU A 115 -2.39 0.38 10.22
CA GLU A 115 -1.09 1.01 10.53
C GLU A 115 0.06 -0.02 10.52
N PRO A 116 0.14 -0.92 9.54
CA PRO A 116 1.13 -1.97 9.56
C PRO A 116 2.52 -1.43 9.24
N THR A 117 3.51 -1.79 10.05
CA THR A 117 4.93 -1.50 9.81
C THR A 117 5.71 -2.78 9.48
N ASN A 118 5.20 -3.93 9.82
CA ASN A 118 5.81 -5.23 9.58
C ASN A 118 4.73 -6.26 9.24
N LEU A 119 5.12 -7.48 8.90
CA LEU A 119 4.19 -8.51 8.46
C LEU A 119 3.23 -8.96 9.57
N ASN A 120 3.67 -8.96 10.83
CA ASN A 120 2.79 -9.28 11.95
C ASN A 120 1.69 -8.22 12.14
N ASP A 121 2.00 -6.94 11.90
CA ASP A 121 1.00 -5.87 11.97
C ASP A 121 -0.06 -6.05 10.89
N VAL A 122 0.34 -6.48 9.67
CA VAL A 122 -0.64 -6.85 8.61
C VAL A 122 -1.59 -7.95 9.08
N TRP A 123 -1.07 -8.95 9.83
CA TRP A 123 -1.91 -9.99 10.43
C TRP A 123 -2.85 -9.45 11.51
N CYS A 124 -2.41 -8.44 12.27
CA CYS A 124 -3.27 -7.77 13.24
C CYS A 124 -4.37 -6.97 12.55
N ASP A 125 -4.04 -6.20 11.53
CA ASP A 125 -5.02 -5.44 10.73
C ASP A 125 -6.12 -6.34 10.15
N ILE A 126 -5.75 -7.52 9.61
CA ILE A 126 -6.72 -8.51 9.12
C ILE A 126 -7.66 -8.97 10.23
N LYS A 127 -7.13 -9.23 11.45
CA LYS A 127 -7.95 -9.64 12.59
C LYS A 127 -8.87 -8.52 13.06
N ASP A 128 -8.39 -7.29 13.10
CA ASP A 128 -9.17 -6.14 13.53
C ASP A 128 -10.35 -5.88 12.58
N VAL A 129 -10.11 -5.94 11.26
CA VAL A 129 -11.18 -5.86 10.26
C VAL A 129 -12.15 -7.04 10.40
N ALA A 130 -11.63 -8.25 10.60
CA ALA A 130 -12.47 -9.45 10.75
C ALA A 130 -13.35 -9.38 12.00
N ASN A 131 -12.82 -8.92 13.11
CA ASN A 131 -13.56 -8.79 14.36
C ASN A 131 -14.79 -7.89 14.20
N ILE A 132 -14.62 -6.72 13.60
CA ILE A 132 -15.73 -5.77 13.35
C ILE A 132 -16.75 -6.35 12.37
N LEU A 133 -16.30 -7.14 11.40
CA LEU A 133 -17.17 -7.80 10.43
C LEU A 133 -17.78 -9.14 10.95
N ASN A 134 -17.44 -9.56 12.17
CA ASN A 134 -17.78 -10.88 12.74
C ASN A 134 -17.29 -12.05 11.86
N LYS A 135 -16.04 -11.96 11.39
CA LYS A 135 -15.37 -12.89 10.47
C LYS A 135 -14.08 -13.51 11.03
N ASP A 136 -14.00 -13.66 12.36
CA ASP A 136 -12.81 -14.17 13.05
C ASP A 136 -12.38 -15.57 12.55
N ASN A 137 -13.34 -16.45 12.25
CA ASN A 137 -13.05 -17.80 11.76
C ASN A 137 -12.45 -17.77 10.34
N GLU A 138 -12.97 -16.92 9.47
CA GLU A 138 -12.46 -16.72 8.12
C GLU A 138 -11.05 -16.14 8.17
N ALA A 139 -10.80 -15.14 9.03
CA ALA A 139 -9.48 -14.58 9.25
C ALA A 139 -8.49 -15.61 9.76
N MET A 140 -8.89 -16.43 10.75
CA MET A 140 -8.04 -17.50 11.27
C MET A 140 -7.68 -18.51 10.17
N THR A 141 -8.63 -18.91 9.36
CA THR A 141 -8.41 -19.82 8.23
C THR A 141 -7.43 -19.24 7.22
N MET A 142 -7.61 -17.95 6.84
CA MET A 142 -6.75 -17.24 5.90
C MET A 142 -5.31 -17.11 6.46
N LEU A 143 -5.15 -16.67 7.71
CA LEU A 143 -3.85 -16.50 8.35
C LEU A 143 -3.11 -17.84 8.53
N ASN A 144 -3.82 -18.92 8.84
CA ASN A 144 -3.22 -20.26 8.89
C ASN A 144 -2.72 -20.68 7.50
N GLY A 145 -3.47 -20.37 6.43
CA GLY A 145 -3.03 -20.60 5.05
C GLY A 145 -1.74 -19.83 4.73
N PHE A 146 -1.68 -18.54 5.03
CA PHE A 146 -0.47 -17.73 4.82
C PHE A 146 0.74 -18.25 5.62
N ASN A 147 0.55 -18.65 6.86
CA ASN A 147 1.63 -19.22 7.68
C ASN A 147 2.15 -20.53 7.10
N GLU A 148 1.27 -21.37 6.56
CA GLU A 148 1.67 -22.61 5.91
C GLU A 148 2.42 -22.34 4.60
N ASP A 149 1.95 -21.39 3.77
CA ASP A 149 2.65 -20.97 2.55
C ASP A 149 4.05 -20.43 2.86
N ILE A 150 4.18 -19.58 3.89
CA ILE A 150 5.47 -19.07 4.38
C ILE A 150 6.37 -20.21 4.79
N ARG A 151 5.84 -21.20 5.53
CA ARG A 151 6.60 -22.37 5.95
C ARG A 151 7.13 -23.17 4.74
N ILE A 152 6.27 -23.40 3.75
CA ILE A 152 6.62 -24.13 2.52
C ILE A 152 7.69 -23.38 1.74
N ILE A 153 7.55 -22.05 1.58
CA ILE A 153 8.53 -21.21 0.87
C ILE A 153 9.88 -21.25 1.57
N LYS A 154 9.91 -21.08 2.89
CA LYS A 154 11.15 -21.15 3.68
C LYS A 154 11.84 -22.50 3.56
N GLU A 155 11.08 -23.59 3.60
CA GLU A 155 11.64 -24.94 3.47
C GLU A 155 12.24 -25.19 2.07
N LYS A 156 11.55 -24.75 1.00
CA LYS A 156 12.06 -24.85 -0.37
C LYS A 156 13.37 -24.08 -0.54
N ASN A 157 13.52 -22.94 0.11
CA ASN A 157 14.69 -22.08 -0.03
C ASN A 157 15.84 -22.44 0.90
N ARG A 158 15.62 -23.32 1.89
CA ARG A 158 16.60 -23.66 2.94
C ARG A 158 17.96 -24.12 2.44
N GLN A 159 18.01 -24.78 1.27
CA GLN A 159 19.26 -25.31 0.70
C GLN A 159 19.86 -24.38 -0.36
N HIS A 160 19.17 -23.29 -0.73
CA HIS A 160 19.68 -22.34 -1.71
C HIS A 160 20.58 -21.31 -1.03
N LYS A 161 21.64 -20.91 -1.72
CA LYS A 161 22.44 -19.77 -1.28
C LYS A 161 21.61 -18.49 -1.40
N PRO A 162 21.47 -17.70 -0.32
CA PRO A 162 20.77 -16.44 -0.41
C PRO A 162 21.38 -15.52 -1.46
N ILE A 163 20.54 -14.79 -2.18
CA ILE A 163 20.94 -13.74 -3.11
C ILE A 163 20.64 -12.38 -2.50
N SER A 164 21.47 -11.39 -2.82
CA SER A 164 21.28 -10.02 -2.39
C SER A 164 20.26 -9.30 -3.30
N ILE A 165 19.35 -8.55 -2.69
CA ILE A 165 18.23 -7.90 -3.38
C ILE A 165 18.15 -6.43 -2.96
N GLY A 166 17.83 -5.56 -3.93
CA GLY A 166 17.39 -4.19 -3.67
C GLY A 166 15.94 -4.05 -4.13
N CYS A 167 15.04 -3.70 -3.22
CA CYS A 167 13.65 -3.40 -3.53
C CYS A 167 13.46 -1.89 -3.61
N ILE A 168 13.04 -1.38 -4.77
CA ILE A 168 12.87 0.05 -5.05
C ILE A 168 11.38 0.36 -5.10
N GLU A 169 10.91 1.18 -4.16
CA GLU A 169 9.50 1.59 -4.00
C GLU A 169 9.17 2.90 -4.71
N TRP A 170 10.19 3.71 -5.05
CA TRP A 170 10.05 4.90 -5.88
C TRP A 170 11.30 5.13 -6.72
N ILE A 171 11.13 5.55 -7.99
CA ILE A 171 12.23 5.58 -8.95
C ILE A 171 13.02 6.89 -8.83
N GLU A 172 12.36 8.05 -8.84
CA GLU A 172 13.02 9.35 -8.77
C GLU A 172 12.18 10.35 -7.96
N PRO A 173 12.74 10.86 -6.82
CA PRO A 173 13.99 10.46 -6.18
C PRO A 173 13.96 8.99 -5.72
N LEU A 174 15.13 8.35 -5.63
CA LEU A 174 15.21 6.94 -5.26
C LEU A 174 14.71 6.69 -3.84
N MET A 175 13.84 5.69 -3.66
CA MET A 175 13.39 5.23 -2.35
C MET A 175 13.42 3.72 -2.28
N PHE A 176 14.09 3.18 -1.26
CA PHE A 176 14.09 1.74 -0.98
C PHE A 176 12.87 1.36 -0.16
N ALA A 177 12.31 0.18 -0.46
CA ALA A 177 11.16 -0.35 0.23
C ALA A 177 11.51 -0.75 1.68
N GLY A 178 10.65 -0.35 2.59
CA GLY A 178 10.74 -0.68 4.01
C GLY A 178 9.57 -1.55 4.48
N ASN A 179 9.07 -1.24 5.68
CA ASN A 179 7.93 -1.89 6.30
C ASN A 179 8.10 -3.43 6.35
N TRP A 180 7.19 -4.18 5.72
CA TRP A 180 7.20 -5.65 5.65
C TRP A 180 7.99 -6.22 4.45
N VAL A 181 8.43 -5.37 3.50
CA VAL A 181 9.10 -5.84 2.28
C VAL A 181 10.40 -6.61 2.58
N PRO A 182 11.30 -6.14 3.48
CA PRO A 182 12.50 -6.89 3.81
C PRO A 182 12.20 -8.26 4.46
N GLU A 183 11.08 -8.40 5.20
CA GLU A 183 10.65 -9.69 5.74
C GLU A 183 10.21 -10.64 4.62
N ILE A 184 9.48 -10.14 3.61
CA ILE A 184 9.06 -10.93 2.44
C ILE A 184 10.29 -11.39 1.66
N VAL A 185 11.27 -10.53 1.44
CA VAL A 185 12.55 -10.88 0.81
C VAL A 185 13.25 -12.01 1.58
N ASN A 186 13.29 -11.91 2.91
CA ASN A 186 13.90 -12.95 3.75
C ASN A 186 13.11 -14.28 3.69
N ILE A 187 11.77 -14.23 3.71
CA ILE A 187 10.91 -15.41 3.56
C ILE A 187 11.18 -16.09 2.21
N ALA A 188 11.38 -15.31 1.15
CA ALA A 188 11.73 -15.81 -0.18
C ALA A 188 13.17 -16.35 -0.29
N GLY A 189 13.99 -16.28 0.76
CA GLY A 189 15.36 -16.75 0.81
C GLY A 189 16.38 -15.75 0.30
N GLY A 190 16.03 -14.46 0.15
CA GLY A 190 16.91 -13.37 -0.21
C GLY A 190 17.45 -12.61 1.01
N ILE A 191 18.33 -11.66 0.75
CA ILE A 191 18.84 -10.68 1.71
C ILE A 191 18.58 -9.31 1.12
N ASP A 192 17.70 -8.53 1.76
CA ASP A 192 17.52 -7.13 1.42
C ASP A 192 18.74 -6.33 1.91
N LEU A 193 19.39 -5.59 1.01
CA LEU A 193 20.58 -4.81 1.36
C LEU A 193 20.28 -3.39 1.84
N PHE A 194 19.05 -2.92 1.68
CA PHE A 194 18.69 -1.50 1.85
C PHE A 194 17.56 -1.31 2.85
N GLY A 195 16.46 -2.01 2.64
CA GLY A 195 15.28 -1.90 3.48
C GLY A 195 15.51 -2.47 4.88
N LYS A 196 14.77 -1.96 5.85
CA LYS A 196 14.79 -2.43 7.23
C LYS A 196 13.39 -2.79 7.69
N ALA A 197 13.18 -4.05 8.04
CA ALA A 197 11.90 -4.54 8.53
C ALA A 197 11.38 -3.71 9.72
N GLY A 198 10.12 -3.36 9.70
CA GLY A 198 9.48 -2.55 10.74
C GLY A 198 9.81 -1.06 10.69
N HIS A 199 10.53 -0.59 9.67
CA HIS A 199 10.87 0.81 9.47
C HIS A 199 10.26 1.29 8.16
N HIS A 200 9.86 2.57 8.14
CA HIS A 200 9.35 3.19 6.92
C HIS A 200 10.39 3.17 5.80
N SER A 201 9.92 3.20 4.55
CA SER A 201 10.75 3.32 3.35
C SER A 201 11.61 4.59 3.40
N GLU A 202 12.89 4.49 3.04
CA GLU A 202 13.86 5.58 3.18
C GLU A 202 14.32 6.08 1.80
N TRP A 203 14.41 7.41 1.67
CA TRP A 203 15.01 8.05 0.50
C TRP A 203 16.50 7.76 0.46
N SER A 204 17.04 7.58 -0.75
CA SER A 204 18.46 7.29 -0.96
C SER A 204 18.93 7.85 -2.31
N GLU A 205 20.19 7.56 -2.64
CA GLU A 205 20.83 7.95 -3.88
C GLU A 205 21.26 6.70 -4.67
N TYR A 206 21.32 6.82 -5.99
CA TYR A 206 21.72 5.71 -6.86
C TYR A 206 23.14 5.24 -6.61
N GLU A 207 24.03 6.10 -6.07
CA GLU A 207 25.39 5.76 -5.66
C GLU A 207 25.42 4.66 -4.59
N GLU A 208 24.45 4.67 -3.66
CA GLU A 208 24.31 3.60 -2.66
C GLU A 208 23.94 2.27 -3.32
N LEU A 209 22.99 2.29 -4.26
CA LEU A 209 22.62 1.13 -5.04
C LEU A 209 23.81 0.54 -5.81
N TYR A 210 24.58 1.39 -6.49
CA TYR A 210 25.78 0.96 -7.24
C TYR A 210 26.88 0.43 -6.31
N SER A 211 27.11 1.05 -5.17
CA SER A 211 28.15 0.64 -4.23
C SER A 211 27.87 -0.72 -3.59
N LYS A 212 26.61 -1.00 -3.24
CA LYS A 212 26.19 -2.28 -2.65
C LYS A 212 26.02 -3.39 -3.69
N ASN A 213 25.78 -3.04 -4.94
CA ASN A 213 25.72 -3.93 -6.11
C ASN A 213 24.93 -5.23 -5.86
N PRO A 214 23.62 -5.17 -5.60
CA PRO A 214 22.79 -6.34 -5.32
C PRO A 214 22.73 -7.29 -6.52
N ASP A 215 22.57 -8.61 -6.27
CA ASP A 215 22.41 -9.62 -7.32
C ASP A 215 21.14 -9.39 -8.15
N LYS A 216 20.10 -8.84 -7.54
CA LYS A 216 18.82 -8.50 -8.19
C LYS A 216 18.28 -7.17 -7.68
N ILE A 217 17.60 -6.45 -8.58
CA ILE A 217 16.84 -5.25 -8.26
C ILE A 217 15.38 -5.52 -8.64
N ILE A 218 14.47 -5.22 -7.71
CA ILE A 218 13.03 -5.32 -7.92
C ILE A 218 12.47 -3.89 -7.86
N PHE A 219 11.93 -3.42 -8.99
CA PHE A 219 11.22 -2.14 -9.04
C PHE A 219 9.74 -2.37 -8.80
N MET A 220 9.20 -1.70 -7.78
CA MET A 220 7.83 -1.82 -7.32
C MET A 220 7.22 -0.46 -6.95
N PRO A 221 7.30 0.54 -7.85
CA PRO A 221 6.85 1.89 -7.53
C PRO A 221 5.34 1.91 -7.28
N CYS A 222 4.94 2.58 -6.19
CA CYS A 222 3.55 2.65 -5.76
C CYS A 222 2.64 3.24 -6.85
N GLY A 223 1.54 2.53 -7.18
CA GLY A 223 0.55 2.97 -8.15
C GLY A 223 0.97 2.88 -9.63
N PHE A 224 2.16 2.33 -9.94
CA PHE A 224 2.63 2.19 -11.32
C PHE A 224 2.26 0.83 -11.90
N THR A 225 1.85 0.81 -13.17
CA THR A 225 1.78 -0.42 -13.95
C THR A 225 3.17 -0.90 -14.34
N ILE A 226 3.28 -2.17 -14.75
CA ILE A 226 4.55 -2.72 -15.26
C ILE A 226 5.04 -1.91 -16.46
N GLU A 227 4.16 -1.59 -17.41
CA GLU A 227 4.49 -0.85 -18.62
C GLU A 227 5.03 0.55 -18.31
N ARG A 228 4.40 1.24 -17.33
CA ARG A 228 4.85 2.55 -16.88
C ARG A 228 6.21 2.46 -16.20
N THR A 229 6.41 1.49 -15.33
CA THR A 229 7.68 1.23 -14.66
C THR A 229 8.80 0.97 -15.67
N GLU A 230 8.57 0.09 -16.65
CA GLU A 230 9.54 -0.20 -17.70
C GLU A 230 9.86 1.02 -18.57
N SER A 231 8.86 1.84 -18.90
CA SER A 231 9.06 3.04 -19.70
C SER A 231 9.97 4.04 -18.99
N GLU A 232 9.70 4.29 -17.70
CA GLU A 232 10.48 5.24 -16.90
C GLU A 232 11.91 4.74 -16.68
N LEU A 233 12.09 3.45 -16.42
CA LEU A 233 13.43 2.85 -16.29
C LEU A 233 14.25 2.92 -17.58
N LYS A 234 13.63 2.74 -18.75
CA LYS A 234 14.33 2.87 -20.05
C LYS A 234 14.86 4.29 -20.23
N GLU A 235 14.08 5.31 -19.88
CA GLU A 235 14.51 6.69 -19.93
C GLU A 235 15.65 6.97 -18.93
N LEU A 236 15.52 6.55 -17.69
CA LEU A 236 16.54 6.72 -16.66
C LEU A 236 17.89 6.14 -17.10
N ILE A 237 17.90 4.92 -17.66
CA ILE A 237 19.10 4.25 -18.13
C ILE A 237 19.73 4.99 -19.34
N GLN A 238 18.91 5.62 -20.20
CA GLN A 238 19.42 6.38 -21.36
C GLN A 238 20.07 7.70 -20.97
N HIS A 239 19.58 8.36 -19.92
CA HIS A 239 20.10 9.65 -19.46
C HIS A 239 21.35 9.53 -18.59
N ASN A 240 21.62 8.33 -18.04
CA ASN A 240 22.77 8.07 -17.18
C ASN A 240 23.90 7.27 -17.88
N LYS A 241 23.90 7.26 -19.22
CA LYS A 241 25.02 6.79 -20.06
C LYS A 241 25.89 7.96 -20.49
#